data_d74e48fa671472d2cea0abb1061191b5
#
_entry.id   d74e48fa671472d2cea0abb1061191b5
#
_cell.length_a   1.000
_cell.length_b   1.000
_cell.length_c   1.000
_cell.angle_alpha   90.00
_cell.angle_beta   90.00
_cell.angle_gamma   90.00
#
_symmetry.space_group_name_H-M   'P 1'
#
loop_
_entity.id
_entity.type
_entity.pdbx_description
1 polymer ?
#
loop_
_entity_poly.entity_id
_entity_poly.type
_entity_poly.pdbx_seq_one_letter_code
_entity_poly.pdbx_strand_id
1 'polypeptide(L)'
;RSAIRGLQHWIADLNEKKQLLLDALEKAKEPTLSDLLVDYFDLRNEQRSDWSAKAKLKCSVRDFEEVKQAVDYLKAQSLNTVEDLNQAIDSLNQTAAPLRKQLKQNENRMRAIAQIKDAAAVHAKLKPIHDTFIKKNFKLTKDAYAAQHKEELDTFNKAVRTLMKLNGSTAVDFSALNAEFSALQSSSAELRTQLETLQPDISALKNIRKYIDMVLNKQQLSTPGGKTPEKESVLKQLEQLEQKKSNHKTISTTLNREESL
;
A
#
# COMPACT_ATOMS: atom_id res chain seq x y z
N ARG A 1 12.93 -4.63 -64.00
CA ARG A 1 13.35 -4.78 -62.57
C ARG A 1 12.71 -3.73 -61.65
N SER A 2 12.44 -2.50 -62.11
CA SER A 2 11.81 -1.42 -61.32
C SER A 2 10.36 -1.73 -60.95
N ALA A 3 9.55 -2.22 -61.93
CA ALA A 3 8.15 -2.56 -61.69
C ALA A 3 7.94 -3.68 -60.68
N ILE A 4 8.85 -4.69 -60.65
CA ILE A 4 8.78 -5.79 -59.69
C ILE A 4 9.01 -5.30 -58.28
N ARG A 5 9.98 -4.37 -58.04
CA ARG A 5 10.23 -3.76 -56.74
C ARG A 5 9.01 -2.94 -56.28
N GLY A 6 8.37 -2.19 -57.19
CA GLY A 6 7.16 -1.46 -56.83
C GLY A 6 6.00 -2.37 -56.37
N LEU A 7 5.80 -3.48 -57.08
CA LEU A 7 4.81 -4.48 -56.67
C LEU A 7 5.12 -5.16 -55.35
N GLN A 8 6.39 -5.46 -55.09
CA GLN A 8 6.81 -6.03 -53.79
C GLN A 8 6.59 -5.05 -52.61
N HIS A 9 6.85 -3.79 -52.82
CA HIS A 9 6.59 -2.76 -51.82
C HIS A 9 5.10 -2.58 -51.55
N TRP A 10 4.29 -2.57 -52.61
CA TRP A 10 2.82 -2.48 -52.50
C TRP A 10 2.20 -3.72 -51.81
N ILE A 11 2.72 -4.93 -52.07
CA ILE A 11 2.28 -6.15 -51.38
C ILE A 11 2.66 -6.11 -49.88
N ALA A 12 3.82 -5.58 -49.53
CA ALA A 12 4.23 -5.39 -48.14
C ALA A 12 3.30 -4.43 -47.37
N ASP A 13 2.97 -3.28 -47.99
CA ASP A 13 2.03 -2.29 -47.44
C ASP A 13 0.62 -2.86 -47.26
N LEU A 14 0.13 -3.64 -48.23
CA LEU A 14 -1.16 -4.33 -48.13
C LEU A 14 -1.19 -5.39 -47.02
N ASN A 15 -0.10 -6.12 -46.82
CA ASN A 15 0.00 -7.10 -45.74
C ASN A 15 0.05 -6.44 -44.36
N GLU A 16 0.74 -5.31 -44.24
CA GLU A 16 0.75 -4.52 -43.01
C GLU A 16 -0.65 -3.99 -42.66
N LYS A 17 -1.34 -3.39 -43.64
CA LYS A 17 -2.74 -2.94 -43.49
C LYS A 17 -3.68 -4.06 -43.14
N LYS A 18 -3.53 -5.23 -43.79
CA LYS A 18 -4.32 -6.44 -43.46
C LYS A 18 -4.07 -6.86 -42.00
N GLN A 19 -2.83 -6.86 -41.53
CA GLN A 19 -2.52 -7.25 -40.17
C GLN A 19 -3.12 -6.27 -39.17
N LEU A 20 -3.03 -4.97 -39.41
CA LEU A 20 -3.66 -3.95 -38.58
C LEU A 20 -5.17 -4.09 -38.50
N LEU A 21 -5.82 -4.46 -39.62
CA LEU A 21 -7.26 -4.74 -39.65
C LEU A 21 -7.60 -6.02 -38.89
N LEU A 22 -6.80 -7.06 -38.97
CA LEU A 22 -7.02 -8.32 -38.25
C LEU A 22 -6.86 -8.07 -36.73
N ASP A 23 -5.82 -7.33 -36.31
CA ASP A 23 -5.60 -6.97 -34.90
C ASP A 23 -6.75 -6.10 -34.36
N ALA A 24 -7.24 -5.15 -35.17
CA ALA A 24 -8.41 -4.34 -34.82
C ALA A 24 -9.70 -5.19 -34.71
N LEU A 25 -9.83 -6.20 -35.54
CA LEU A 25 -10.99 -7.12 -35.54
C LEU A 25 -10.94 -8.10 -34.36
N GLU A 26 -9.74 -8.53 -33.96
CA GLU A 26 -9.53 -9.33 -32.76
C GLU A 26 -9.83 -8.50 -31.48
N LYS A 27 -9.32 -7.26 -31.41
CA LYS A 27 -9.65 -6.33 -30.30
C LYS A 27 -11.15 -6.01 -30.23
N ALA A 28 -11.85 -5.93 -31.37
CA ALA A 28 -13.30 -5.73 -31.41
C ALA A 28 -14.09 -6.96 -30.93
N LYS A 29 -13.47 -8.14 -30.81
CA LYS A 29 -14.09 -9.35 -30.24
C LYS A 29 -13.85 -9.49 -28.74
N GLU A 30 -12.93 -8.74 -28.15
CA GLU A 30 -12.71 -8.74 -26.71
C GLU A 30 -13.88 -8.03 -26.02
N PRO A 31 -14.43 -8.60 -24.93
CA PRO A 31 -15.50 -7.95 -24.19
C PRO A 31 -15.02 -6.63 -23.63
N THR A 32 -15.84 -5.59 -23.77
CA THR A 32 -15.56 -4.30 -23.16
C THR A 32 -15.67 -4.38 -21.63
N LEU A 33 -15.08 -3.41 -20.91
CA LEU A 33 -15.26 -3.30 -19.46
C LEU A 33 -16.73 -3.22 -19.06
N SER A 34 -17.57 -2.58 -19.88
CA SER A 34 -19.01 -2.50 -19.65
C SER A 34 -19.68 -3.88 -19.77
N ASP A 35 -19.28 -4.70 -20.74
CA ASP A 35 -19.79 -6.07 -20.90
C ASP A 35 -19.39 -6.93 -19.69
N LEU A 36 -18.14 -6.84 -19.24
CA LEU A 36 -17.66 -7.55 -18.04
C LEU A 36 -18.41 -7.11 -16.78
N LEU A 37 -18.82 -5.86 -16.67
CA LEU A 37 -19.64 -5.40 -15.54
C LEU A 37 -21.06 -5.94 -15.59
N VAL A 38 -21.66 -6.13 -16.79
CA VAL A 38 -22.94 -6.83 -16.95
C VAL A 38 -22.78 -8.30 -16.54
N ASP A 39 -21.75 -8.98 -17.00
CA ASP A 39 -21.44 -10.35 -16.60
C ASP A 39 -21.24 -10.47 -15.07
N TYR A 40 -20.63 -9.46 -14.43
CA TYR A 40 -20.53 -9.42 -12.96
C TYR A 40 -21.90 -9.35 -12.29
N PHE A 41 -22.82 -8.52 -12.81
CA PHE A 41 -24.17 -8.43 -12.27
C PHE A 41 -24.91 -9.77 -12.38
N ASP A 42 -24.81 -10.45 -13.53
CA ASP A 42 -25.41 -11.75 -13.76
C ASP A 42 -24.81 -12.83 -12.84
N LEU A 43 -23.49 -12.83 -12.70
CA LEU A 43 -22.77 -13.70 -11.76
C LEU A 43 -23.27 -13.53 -10.33
N ARG A 44 -23.48 -12.30 -9.87
CA ARG A 44 -23.99 -12.00 -8.52
C ARG A 44 -25.43 -12.50 -8.33
N ASN A 45 -26.27 -12.40 -9.36
CA ASN A 45 -27.63 -12.93 -9.32
C ASN A 45 -27.66 -14.47 -9.31
N GLU A 46 -26.81 -15.13 -10.07
CA GLU A 46 -26.65 -16.60 -10.05
C GLU A 46 -26.21 -17.11 -8.67
N GLN A 47 -25.22 -16.45 -8.04
CA GLN A 47 -24.74 -16.83 -6.70
C GLN A 47 -25.81 -16.76 -5.61
N ARG A 48 -26.92 -16.10 -5.87
CA ARG A 48 -28.06 -15.95 -4.96
C ARG A 48 -29.29 -16.74 -5.40
N SER A 49 -29.10 -17.75 -6.25
CA SER A 49 -30.20 -18.58 -6.76
C SER A 49 -31.12 -19.13 -5.68
N ASP A 50 -30.55 -19.47 -4.51
CA ASP A 50 -31.27 -20.09 -3.40
C ASP A 50 -31.85 -19.11 -2.36
N TRP A 51 -31.67 -17.79 -2.60
CA TRP A 51 -32.16 -16.77 -1.68
C TRP A 51 -33.66 -16.52 -1.85
N SER A 52 -34.32 -16.01 -0.80
CA SER A 52 -35.73 -15.60 -0.89
C SER A 52 -35.93 -14.48 -1.92
N ALA A 53 -37.08 -14.45 -2.59
CA ALA A 53 -37.39 -13.46 -3.63
C ALA A 53 -37.20 -11.99 -3.14
N LYS A 54 -37.60 -11.70 -1.90
CA LYS A 54 -37.43 -10.34 -1.30
C LYS A 54 -35.97 -9.99 -1.10
N ALA A 55 -35.15 -10.94 -0.64
CA ALA A 55 -33.71 -10.72 -0.43
C ALA A 55 -32.98 -10.55 -1.76
N LYS A 56 -33.31 -11.39 -2.77
CA LYS A 56 -32.80 -11.26 -4.15
C LYS A 56 -33.07 -9.88 -4.69
N LEU A 57 -34.33 -9.43 -4.69
CA LEU A 57 -34.70 -8.14 -5.26
C LEU A 57 -33.94 -6.98 -4.61
N LYS A 58 -33.88 -6.96 -3.28
CA LYS A 58 -33.14 -5.89 -2.56
C LYS A 58 -31.67 -5.83 -2.93
N CYS A 59 -31.02 -7.01 -3.06
CA CYS A 59 -29.59 -7.06 -3.42
C CYS A 59 -29.38 -6.75 -4.89
N SER A 60 -30.24 -7.24 -5.80
CA SER A 60 -30.14 -6.97 -7.23
C SER A 60 -30.31 -5.48 -7.54
N VAL A 61 -31.20 -4.77 -6.87
CA VAL A 61 -31.35 -3.31 -7.04
C VAL A 61 -30.07 -2.58 -6.63
N ARG A 62 -29.50 -2.94 -5.51
CA ARG A 62 -28.23 -2.33 -5.04
C ARG A 62 -27.08 -2.65 -6.01
N ASP A 63 -26.92 -3.90 -6.40
CA ASP A 63 -25.84 -4.30 -7.30
C ASP A 63 -26.01 -3.65 -8.69
N PHE A 64 -27.26 -3.46 -9.15
CA PHE A 64 -27.54 -2.72 -10.37
C PHE A 64 -27.10 -1.26 -10.28
N GLU A 65 -27.38 -0.60 -9.16
CA GLU A 65 -26.94 0.79 -8.93
C GLU A 65 -25.41 0.88 -8.89
N GLU A 66 -24.74 -0.05 -8.21
CA GLU A 66 -23.27 -0.13 -8.17
C GLU A 66 -22.66 -0.34 -9.57
N VAL A 67 -23.21 -1.26 -10.35
CA VAL A 67 -22.76 -1.53 -11.73
C VAL A 67 -23.04 -0.33 -12.63
N LYS A 68 -24.23 0.29 -12.52
CA LYS A 68 -24.55 1.50 -13.28
C LYS A 68 -23.55 2.62 -13.02
N GLN A 69 -23.26 2.91 -11.75
CA GLN A 69 -22.27 3.92 -11.39
C GLN A 69 -20.89 3.59 -11.96
N ALA A 70 -20.48 2.32 -11.94
CA ALA A 70 -19.23 1.87 -12.51
C ALA A 70 -19.18 2.08 -14.04
N VAL A 71 -20.25 1.72 -14.76
CA VAL A 71 -20.36 1.93 -16.22
C VAL A 71 -20.36 3.43 -16.55
N ASP A 72 -21.11 4.25 -15.80
CA ASP A 72 -21.14 5.69 -16.02
C ASP A 72 -19.76 6.32 -15.80
N TYR A 73 -19.03 5.86 -14.78
CA TYR A 73 -17.65 6.27 -14.52
C TYR A 73 -16.70 5.87 -15.68
N LEU A 74 -16.76 4.61 -16.14
CA LEU A 74 -15.93 4.14 -17.27
C LEU A 74 -16.17 4.97 -18.53
N LYS A 75 -17.44 5.28 -18.83
CA LYS A 75 -17.82 6.13 -19.97
C LYS A 75 -17.28 7.55 -19.83
N ALA A 76 -17.41 8.15 -18.63
CA ALA A 76 -16.91 9.49 -18.36
C ALA A 76 -15.38 9.59 -18.52
N GLN A 77 -14.65 8.53 -18.15
CA GLN A 77 -13.20 8.44 -18.27
C GLN A 77 -12.71 7.84 -19.60
N SER A 78 -13.63 7.45 -20.50
CA SER A 78 -13.32 6.79 -21.80
C SER A 78 -12.49 5.50 -21.63
N LEU A 79 -12.71 4.74 -20.56
CA LEU A 79 -12.03 3.48 -20.30
C LEU A 79 -12.84 2.32 -20.88
N ASN A 80 -12.29 1.62 -21.88
CA ASN A 80 -12.98 0.57 -22.59
C ASN A 80 -12.39 -0.81 -22.39
N THR A 81 -11.09 -0.90 -22.13
CA THR A 81 -10.34 -2.16 -22.03
C THR A 81 -9.76 -2.35 -20.62
N VAL A 82 -9.42 -3.59 -20.27
CA VAL A 82 -8.73 -3.92 -19.01
C VAL A 82 -7.37 -3.21 -18.95
N GLU A 83 -6.73 -3.02 -20.10
CA GLU A 83 -5.46 -2.28 -20.21
C GLU A 83 -5.65 -0.81 -19.83
N ASP A 84 -6.68 -0.14 -20.36
CA ASP A 84 -7.03 1.25 -20.03
C ASP A 84 -7.27 1.40 -18.51
N LEU A 85 -8.00 0.44 -17.92
CA LEU A 85 -8.27 0.41 -16.49
C LEU A 85 -6.98 0.30 -15.66
N ASN A 86 -6.08 -0.59 -16.07
CA ASN A 86 -4.79 -0.75 -15.40
C ASN A 86 -3.94 0.52 -15.48
N GLN A 87 -3.84 1.12 -16.67
CA GLN A 87 -3.12 2.37 -16.89
C GLN A 87 -3.70 3.51 -16.05
N ALA A 88 -5.03 3.62 -15.95
CA ALA A 88 -5.69 4.60 -15.10
C ALA A 88 -5.38 4.39 -13.60
N ILE A 89 -5.42 3.14 -13.12
CA ILE A 89 -5.05 2.78 -11.75
C ILE A 89 -3.58 3.15 -11.47
N ASP A 90 -2.68 2.80 -12.38
CA ASP A 90 -1.25 3.08 -12.23
C ASP A 90 -0.96 4.58 -12.23
N SER A 91 -1.60 5.34 -13.10
CA SER A 91 -1.49 6.80 -13.16
C SER A 91 -1.93 7.46 -11.84
N LEU A 92 -3.08 7.06 -11.29
CA LEU A 92 -3.55 7.56 -10.00
C LEU A 92 -2.63 7.16 -8.85
N ASN A 93 -2.11 5.93 -8.86
CA ASN A 93 -1.17 5.48 -7.85
C ASN A 93 0.16 6.27 -7.93
N GLN A 94 0.67 6.54 -9.13
CA GLN A 94 1.86 7.36 -9.35
C GLN A 94 1.66 8.79 -8.84
N THR A 95 0.46 9.35 -8.99
CA THR A 95 0.11 10.67 -8.47
C THR A 95 -0.04 10.67 -6.94
N ALA A 96 -0.72 9.66 -6.39
CA ALA A 96 -1.01 9.58 -4.96
C ALA A 96 0.20 9.14 -4.10
N ALA A 97 1.11 8.34 -4.64
CA ALA A 97 2.25 7.80 -3.89
C ALA A 97 3.21 8.88 -3.36
N PRO A 98 3.65 9.88 -4.15
CA PRO A 98 4.49 10.96 -3.64
C PRO A 98 3.79 11.80 -2.59
N LEU A 99 2.48 12.09 -2.76
CA LEU A 99 1.70 12.85 -1.77
C LEU A 99 1.64 12.12 -0.43
N ARG A 100 1.37 10.81 -0.44
CA ARG A 100 1.37 9.96 0.77
C ARG A 100 2.75 9.91 1.43
N LYS A 101 3.81 9.80 0.62
CA LYS A 101 5.19 9.78 1.12
C LYS A 101 5.54 11.09 1.81
N GLN A 102 5.21 12.23 1.19
CA GLN A 102 5.46 13.56 1.75
C GLN A 102 4.64 13.80 3.01
N LEU A 103 3.36 13.42 3.03
CA LEU A 103 2.51 13.50 4.23
C LEU A 103 3.13 12.72 5.39
N LYS A 104 3.59 11.49 5.15
CA LYS A 104 4.26 10.67 6.16
C LYS A 104 5.57 11.31 6.65
N GLN A 105 6.34 11.93 5.77
CA GLN A 105 7.56 12.66 6.13
C GLN A 105 7.24 13.86 7.03
N ASN A 106 6.24 14.66 6.67
CA ASN A 106 5.78 15.79 7.47
C ASN A 106 5.32 15.34 8.86
N GLU A 107 4.50 14.29 8.95
CA GLU A 107 4.02 13.72 10.21
C GLU A 107 5.17 13.21 11.10
N ASN A 108 6.16 12.55 10.51
CA ASN A 108 7.34 12.09 11.24
C ASN A 108 8.15 13.26 11.75
N ARG A 109 8.32 14.33 10.96
CA ARG A 109 9.04 15.53 11.38
C ARG A 109 8.31 16.29 12.48
N MET A 110 6.98 16.41 12.39
CA MET A 110 6.16 17.00 13.46
C MET A 110 6.29 16.22 14.79
N ARG A 111 6.30 14.88 14.72
CA ARG A 111 6.57 14.04 15.92
C ARG A 111 7.98 14.28 16.49
N ALA A 112 8.98 14.40 15.61
CA ALA A 112 10.35 14.69 16.04
C ALA A 112 10.44 16.07 16.72
N ILE A 113 9.75 17.10 16.19
CA ILE A 113 9.68 18.42 16.81
C ILE A 113 9.03 18.34 18.20
N ALA A 114 7.95 17.58 18.37
CA ALA A 114 7.34 17.38 19.69
C ALA A 114 8.32 16.72 20.66
N GLN A 115 9.03 15.66 20.24
CA GLN A 115 10.06 15.01 21.07
C GLN A 115 11.23 15.94 21.42
N ILE A 116 11.64 16.83 20.51
CA ILE A 116 12.68 17.84 20.78
C ILE A 116 12.19 18.80 21.87
N LYS A 117 10.96 19.30 21.78
CA LYS A 117 10.37 20.20 22.77
C LYS A 117 10.28 19.55 24.16
N ASP A 118 9.80 18.31 24.22
CA ASP A 118 9.72 17.55 25.48
C ASP A 118 11.11 17.31 26.07
N ALA A 119 12.07 16.89 25.25
CA ALA A 119 13.44 16.67 25.69
C ALA A 119 14.12 17.96 26.14
N ALA A 120 13.86 19.08 25.46
CA ALA A 120 14.39 20.41 25.88
C ALA A 120 13.81 20.88 27.22
N ALA A 121 12.51 20.65 27.47
CA ALA A 121 11.89 20.95 28.74
C ALA A 121 12.52 20.12 29.90
N VAL A 122 12.71 18.82 29.68
CA VAL A 122 13.37 17.91 30.61
C VAL A 122 14.82 18.33 30.85
N HIS A 123 15.56 18.63 29.77
CA HIS A 123 16.95 19.11 29.86
C HIS A 123 17.05 20.38 30.69
N ALA A 124 16.20 21.38 30.43
CA ALA A 124 16.20 22.64 31.17
C ALA A 124 15.88 22.42 32.66
N LYS A 125 14.90 21.58 32.99
CA LYS A 125 14.50 21.26 34.36
C LYS A 125 15.61 20.57 35.14
N LEU A 126 16.32 19.62 34.54
CA LEU A 126 17.32 18.78 35.23
C LEU A 126 18.75 19.29 35.10
N LYS A 127 18.97 20.32 34.27
CA LYS A 127 20.30 20.94 34.12
C LYS A 127 20.93 21.37 35.42
N PRO A 128 20.25 22.00 36.42
CA PRO A 128 20.85 22.37 37.68
C PRO A 128 21.40 21.18 38.48
N ILE A 129 20.71 20.03 38.45
CA ILE A 129 21.15 18.79 39.10
C ILE A 129 22.43 18.27 38.43
N HIS A 130 22.44 18.23 37.11
CA HIS A 130 23.60 17.82 36.33
C HIS A 130 24.79 18.75 36.52
N ASP A 131 24.59 20.06 36.51
CA ASP A 131 25.65 21.05 36.72
C ASP A 131 26.24 20.92 38.13
N THR A 132 25.42 20.63 39.14
CA THR A 132 25.87 20.33 40.50
C THR A 132 26.71 19.05 40.54
N PHE A 133 26.31 18.01 39.85
CA PHE A 133 27.05 16.76 39.69
C PHE A 133 28.45 16.98 39.07
N ILE A 134 28.52 17.78 38.01
CA ILE A 134 29.79 18.07 37.33
C ILE A 134 30.72 18.88 38.20
N LYS A 135 30.22 19.82 39.00
CA LYS A 135 31.02 20.67 39.91
C LYS A 135 31.62 19.94 41.12
N LYS A 136 31.18 18.71 41.41
CA LYS A 136 31.73 17.91 42.49
C LYS A 136 33.10 17.32 42.11
N ASN A 137 34.17 17.77 42.78
CA ASN A 137 35.54 17.38 42.47
C ASN A 137 36.00 16.09 43.20
N PHE A 138 35.43 15.80 44.38
CA PHE A 138 35.79 14.60 45.14
C PHE A 138 34.96 13.39 44.72
N LYS A 139 35.63 12.29 44.38
CA LYS A 139 34.98 11.06 43.89
C LYS A 139 33.89 10.56 44.85
N LEU A 140 34.17 10.50 46.14
CA LEU A 140 33.23 9.99 47.14
C LEU A 140 31.93 10.81 47.22
N THR A 141 32.01 12.15 47.18
CA THR A 141 30.84 13.03 47.17
C THR A 141 30.11 13.02 45.84
N LYS A 142 30.83 12.78 44.75
CA LYS A 142 30.27 12.64 43.40
C LYS A 142 29.48 11.35 43.27
N ASP A 143 30.05 10.24 43.77
CA ASP A 143 29.40 8.93 43.73
C ASP A 143 28.14 8.89 44.61
N ALA A 144 28.20 9.46 45.82
CA ALA A 144 27.04 9.58 46.69
C ALA A 144 25.92 10.43 46.07
N TYR A 145 26.27 11.57 45.43
CA TYR A 145 25.31 12.42 44.76
C TYR A 145 24.70 11.72 43.51
N ALA A 146 25.53 11.00 42.77
CA ALA A 146 25.05 10.22 41.61
C ALA A 146 24.09 9.12 42.06
N ALA A 147 24.34 8.46 43.18
CA ALA A 147 23.42 7.44 43.71
C ALA A 147 22.09 8.07 44.17
N GLN A 148 22.13 9.24 44.80
CA GLN A 148 20.93 9.96 45.26
C GLN A 148 20.07 10.48 44.11
N HIS A 149 20.68 10.93 42.99
CA HIS A 149 20.02 11.56 41.83
C HIS A 149 20.11 10.70 40.56
N LYS A 150 20.17 9.38 40.71
CA LYS A 150 20.41 8.46 39.61
C LYS A 150 19.35 8.59 38.50
N GLU A 151 18.07 8.61 38.87
CA GLU A 151 16.97 8.68 37.93
C GLU A 151 16.94 10.02 37.17
N GLU A 152 17.22 11.13 37.87
CA GLU A 152 17.26 12.45 37.24
C GLU A 152 18.45 12.58 36.28
N LEU A 153 19.63 12.08 36.64
CA LEU A 153 20.81 12.08 35.79
C LEU A 153 20.63 11.19 34.59
N ASP A 154 20.02 10.00 34.74
CA ASP A 154 19.70 9.11 33.63
C ASP A 154 18.67 9.75 32.69
N THR A 155 17.66 10.42 33.24
CA THR A 155 16.63 11.13 32.48
C THR A 155 17.22 12.33 31.74
N PHE A 156 18.10 13.09 32.36
CA PHE A 156 18.86 14.17 31.72
C PHE A 156 19.69 13.65 30.55
N ASN A 157 20.44 12.56 30.76
CA ASN A 157 21.25 11.96 29.71
C ASN A 157 20.42 11.45 28.53
N LYS A 158 19.22 10.91 28.80
CA LYS A 158 18.26 10.51 27.73
C LYS A 158 17.80 11.75 26.97
N ALA A 159 17.46 12.82 27.65
CA ALA A 159 17.04 14.08 27.01
C ALA A 159 18.15 14.66 26.12
N VAL A 160 19.39 14.70 26.61
CA VAL A 160 20.56 15.14 25.81
C VAL A 160 20.75 14.28 24.57
N ARG A 161 20.68 12.94 24.68
CA ARG A 161 20.81 12.04 23.53
C ARG A 161 19.71 12.29 22.51
N THR A 162 18.47 12.51 22.97
CA THR A 162 17.33 12.81 22.08
C THR A 162 17.55 14.12 21.35
N LEU A 163 17.97 15.18 22.05
CA LEU A 163 18.28 16.48 21.45
C LEU A 163 19.40 16.37 20.43
N MET A 164 20.52 15.72 20.78
CA MET A 164 21.63 15.52 19.85
C MET A 164 21.22 14.73 18.59
N LYS A 165 20.40 13.70 18.76
CA LYS A 165 19.93 12.86 17.64
C LYS A 165 18.97 13.60 16.72
N LEU A 166 18.00 14.36 17.25
CA LEU A 166 16.90 14.93 16.48
C LEU A 166 17.13 16.40 16.08
N ASN A 167 17.88 17.14 16.88
CA ASN A 167 18.15 18.59 16.70
C ASN A 167 19.63 18.89 16.38
N GLY A 168 20.53 17.91 16.57
CA GLY A 168 21.97 18.11 16.38
C GLY A 168 22.65 18.95 17.48
N SER A 169 21.89 19.52 18.42
CA SER A 169 22.36 20.39 19.48
C SER A 169 21.42 20.31 20.69
N THR A 170 21.96 20.58 21.89
CA THR A 170 21.14 20.77 23.10
C THR A 170 20.53 22.18 23.19
N ALA A 171 21.06 23.14 22.43
CA ALA A 171 20.43 24.46 22.25
C ALA A 171 19.28 24.35 21.26
N VAL A 172 18.09 24.74 21.70
CA VAL A 172 16.84 24.61 20.89
C VAL A 172 16.28 26.01 20.63
N ASP A 173 16.13 26.33 19.35
CA ASP A 173 15.37 27.50 18.93
C ASP A 173 13.87 27.14 18.80
N PHE A 174 13.13 27.42 19.85
CA PHE A 174 11.70 27.17 19.94
C PHE A 174 10.89 27.98 18.90
N SER A 175 11.37 29.19 18.54
CA SER A 175 10.68 30.03 17.55
C SER A 175 10.75 29.38 16.17
N ALA A 176 11.97 28.96 15.77
CA ALA A 176 12.19 28.27 14.51
C ALA A 176 11.41 26.94 14.44
N LEU A 177 11.43 26.13 15.53
CA LEU A 177 10.68 24.88 15.59
C LEU A 177 9.15 25.09 15.55
N ASN A 178 8.65 26.15 16.16
CA ASN A 178 7.22 26.47 16.09
C ASN A 178 6.82 26.89 14.66
N ALA A 179 7.63 27.71 14.00
CA ALA A 179 7.41 28.11 12.62
C ALA A 179 7.44 26.89 11.68
N GLU A 180 8.45 26.03 11.83
CA GLU A 180 8.55 24.78 11.07
C GLU A 180 7.33 23.87 11.30
N PHE A 181 6.92 23.67 12.56
CA PHE A 181 5.75 22.87 12.89
C PHE A 181 4.48 23.40 12.23
N SER A 182 4.25 24.70 12.27
CA SER A 182 3.09 25.33 11.63
C SER A 182 3.12 25.20 10.11
N ALA A 183 4.28 25.36 9.48
CA ALA A 183 4.46 25.16 8.04
C ALA A 183 4.18 23.69 7.63
N LEU A 184 4.69 22.71 8.40
CA LEU A 184 4.42 21.29 8.18
C LEU A 184 2.94 20.95 8.37
N GLN A 185 2.27 21.57 9.34
CA GLN A 185 0.84 21.39 9.58
C GLN A 185 0.01 21.88 8.40
N SER A 186 0.30 23.08 7.89
CA SER A 186 -0.37 23.64 6.70
C SER A 186 -0.13 22.78 5.46
N SER A 187 1.13 22.42 5.19
CA SER A 187 1.48 21.53 4.08
C SER A 187 0.80 20.16 4.20
N SER A 188 0.71 19.59 5.41
CA SER A 188 0.02 18.32 5.63
C SER A 188 -1.49 18.43 5.38
N ALA A 189 -2.12 19.55 5.72
CA ALA A 189 -3.53 19.80 5.42
C ALA A 189 -3.76 19.88 3.90
N GLU A 190 -2.92 20.59 3.17
CA GLU A 190 -2.99 20.66 1.70
C GLU A 190 -2.83 19.29 1.03
N LEU A 191 -1.84 18.51 1.49
CA LEU A 191 -1.61 17.15 0.97
C LEU A 191 -2.80 16.22 1.24
N ARG A 192 -3.45 16.34 2.41
CA ARG A 192 -4.66 15.58 2.72
C ARG A 192 -5.80 15.96 1.79
N THR A 193 -6.04 17.24 1.57
CA THR A 193 -7.06 17.72 0.63
C THR A 193 -6.82 17.19 -0.77
N GLN A 194 -5.56 17.22 -1.26
CA GLN A 194 -5.22 16.64 -2.55
C GLN A 194 -5.46 15.12 -2.61
N LEU A 195 -5.14 14.38 -1.55
CA LEU A 195 -5.42 12.96 -1.48
C LEU A 195 -6.91 12.65 -1.40
N GLU A 196 -7.69 13.47 -0.70
CA GLU A 196 -9.14 13.37 -0.60
C GLU A 196 -9.83 13.57 -1.95
N THR A 197 -9.33 14.48 -2.80
CA THR A 197 -9.85 14.67 -4.17
C THR A 197 -9.59 13.45 -5.07
N LEU A 198 -8.49 12.74 -4.87
CA LEU A 198 -8.16 11.53 -5.64
C LEU A 198 -8.87 10.25 -5.12
N GLN A 199 -9.32 10.27 -3.88
CA GLN A 199 -9.86 9.08 -3.21
C GLN A 199 -11.11 8.49 -3.88
N PRO A 200 -12.10 9.29 -4.38
CA PRO A 200 -13.24 8.75 -5.10
C PRO A 200 -12.84 7.94 -6.34
N ASP A 201 -11.94 8.49 -7.16
CA ASP A 201 -11.47 7.84 -8.38
C ASP A 201 -10.69 6.57 -8.08
N ILE A 202 -9.79 6.61 -7.08
CA ILE A 202 -9.06 5.43 -6.63
C ILE A 202 -10.02 4.34 -6.15
N SER A 203 -11.07 4.71 -5.43
CA SER A 203 -12.06 3.77 -4.91
C SER A 203 -12.93 3.19 -6.03
N ALA A 204 -13.37 4.03 -6.98
CA ALA A 204 -14.15 3.60 -8.14
C ALA A 204 -13.37 2.59 -8.98
N LEU A 205 -12.14 2.92 -9.39
CA LEU A 205 -11.31 2.04 -10.20
C LEU A 205 -10.97 0.72 -9.50
N LYS A 206 -10.69 0.74 -8.19
CA LYS A 206 -10.46 -0.48 -7.41
C LYS A 206 -11.69 -1.38 -7.34
N ASN A 207 -12.88 -0.81 -7.18
CA ASN A 207 -14.12 -1.57 -7.16
C ASN A 207 -14.39 -2.18 -8.53
N ILE A 208 -14.25 -1.40 -9.60
CA ILE A 208 -14.38 -1.87 -10.98
C ILE A 208 -13.40 -3.01 -11.24
N ARG A 209 -12.14 -2.85 -10.89
CA ARG A 209 -11.13 -3.90 -11.05
C ARG A 209 -11.53 -5.19 -10.31
N LYS A 210 -11.98 -5.07 -9.07
CA LYS A 210 -12.45 -6.22 -8.27
C LYS A 210 -13.62 -6.94 -8.95
N TYR A 211 -14.58 -6.19 -9.55
CA TYR A 211 -15.73 -6.78 -10.23
C TYR A 211 -15.29 -7.55 -11.47
N ILE A 212 -14.40 -6.96 -12.27
CA ILE A 212 -13.83 -7.57 -13.46
C ILE A 212 -13.02 -8.82 -13.12
N ASP A 213 -12.16 -8.76 -12.09
CA ASP A 213 -11.37 -9.91 -11.66
C ASP A 213 -12.26 -11.10 -11.22
N MET A 214 -13.43 -10.84 -10.62
CA MET A 214 -14.40 -11.89 -10.28
C MET A 214 -14.96 -12.60 -11.51
N VAL A 215 -15.26 -11.86 -12.59
CA VAL A 215 -15.76 -12.42 -13.85
C VAL A 215 -14.67 -13.21 -14.56
N LEU A 216 -13.50 -12.63 -14.73
CA LEU A 216 -12.37 -13.28 -15.42
C LEU A 216 -11.93 -14.56 -14.71
N ASN A 217 -11.89 -14.58 -13.39
CA ASN A 217 -11.56 -15.78 -12.60
C ASN A 217 -12.62 -16.89 -12.80
N LYS A 218 -13.93 -16.55 -12.88
CA LYS A 218 -14.97 -17.53 -13.16
C LYS A 218 -14.83 -18.10 -14.57
N GLN A 219 -14.55 -17.26 -15.57
CA GLN A 219 -14.37 -17.70 -16.95
C GLN A 219 -13.18 -18.65 -17.08
N GLN A 220 -12.07 -18.40 -16.39
CA GLN A 220 -10.92 -19.31 -16.35
C GLN A 220 -11.25 -20.67 -15.71
N LEU A 221 -12.07 -20.68 -14.66
CA LEU A 221 -12.52 -21.92 -13.98
C LEU A 221 -13.53 -22.73 -14.83
N SER A 222 -14.24 -22.08 -15.75
CA SER A 222 -15.27 -22.70 -16.58
C SER A 222 -14.75 -23.27 -17.90
N THR A 223 -13.47 -23.02 -18.24
CA THR A 223 -12.84 -23.55 -19.46
C THR A 223 -12.44 -25.01 -19.23
N PRO A 224 -12.97 -26.00 -19.98
CA PRO A 224 -12.60 -27.41 -19.82
C PRO A 224 -11.13 -27.62 -20.18
N GLY A 225 -10.27 -27.78 -19.22
CA GLY A 225 -8.83 -28.03 -19.40
C GLY A 225 -7.88 -27.07 -18.66
N GLY A 226 -8.39 -26.00 -18.08
CA GLY A 226 -7.58 -25.08 -17.27
C GLY A 226 -7.28 -25.64 -15.89
N LYS A 227 -6.13 -26.30 -15.72
CA LYS A 227 -5.56 -26.53 -14.39
C LYS A 227 -5.23 -25.17 -13.81
N THR A 228 -5.95 -24.74 -12.78
CA THR A 228 -5.67 -23.48 -12.08
C THR A 228 -4.30 -23.56 -11.41
N PRO A 229 -3.33 -22.71 -11.77
CA PRO A 229 -2.00 -22.70 -11.13
C PRO A 229 -2.06 -22.44 -9.61
N GLU A 230 -3.13 -21.80 -9.12
CA GLU A 230 -3.31 -21.48 -7.69
C GLU A 230 -3.62 -22.70 -6.82
N LYS A 231 -4.40 -23.67 -7.31
CA LYS A 231 -4.69 -24.89 -6.51
C LYS A 231 -3.46 -25.79 -6.34
N GLU A 232 -2.61 -25.88 -7.38
CA GLU A 232 -1.34 -26.60 -7.25
C GLU A 232 -0.36 -25.88 -6.32
N SER A 233 -0.35 -24.56 -6.33
CA SER A 233 0.50 -23.76 -5.45
C SER A 233 0.10 -23.89 -3.98
N VAL A 234 -1.18 -23.88 -3.66
CA VAL A 234 -1.69 -24.02 -2.28
C VAL A 234 -1.46 -25.45 -1.76
N LEU A 235 -1.71 -26.47 -2.59
CA LEU A 235 -1.44 -27.85 -2.21
C LEU A 235 0.06 -28.09 -1.98
N LYS A 236 0.92 -27.58 -2.85
CA LYS A 236 2.39 -27.66 -2.66
C LYS A 236 2.87 -26.90 -1.41
N GLN A 237 2.25 -25.78 -1.09
CA GLN A 237 2.56 -25.03 0.15
C GLN A 237 2.09 -25.80 1.40
N LEU A 238 0.94 -26.44 1.34
CA LEU A 238 0.44 -27.31 2.43
C LEU A 238 1.34 -28.53 2.62
N GLU A 239 1.74 -29.21 1.55
CA GLU A 239 2.67 -30.32 1.62
C GLU A 239 4.05 -29.91 2.17
N GLN A 240 4.56 -28.73 1.77
CA GLN A 240 5.81 -28.19 2.33
C GLN A 240 5.70 -27.82 3.81
N LEU A 241 4.53 -27.35 4.27
CA LEU A 241 4.28 -27.07 5.68
C LEU A 241 4.15 -28.36 6.50
N GLU A 242 3.55 -29.40 5.95
CA GLU A 242 3.46 -30.72 6.58
C GLU A 242 4.83 -31.41 6.66
N GLN A 243 5.65 -31.33 5.61
CA GLN A 243 7.02 -31.83 5.63
C GLN A 243 7.90 -31.06 6.64
N LYS A 244 7.75 -29.75 6.77
CA LYS A 244 8.46 -28.95 7.79
C LYS A 244 8.01 -29.32 9.21
N LYS A 245 6.73 -29.62 9.44
CA LYS A 245 6.22 -30.09 10.75
C LYS A 245 6.72 -31.49 11.09
N SER A 246 6.82 -32.41 10.12
CA SER A 246 7.32 -33.75 10.35
C SER A 246 8.83 -33.74 10.66
N ASN A 247 9.61 -32.92 9.97
CA ASN A 247 11.05 -32.75 10.23
C ASN A 247 11.32 -32.09 11.59
N HIS A 248 10.49 -31.16 12.04
CA HIS A 248 10.62 -30.56 13.37
C HIS A 248 10.30 -31.56 14.50
N LYS A 249 9.41 -32.52 14.24
CA LYS A 249 9.04 -33.57 15.20
C LYS A 249 10.13 -34.63 15.34
N THR A 250 10.87 -34.89 14.26
CA THR A 250 12.00 -35.85 14.26
C THR A 250 13.23 -35.27 14.97
N ILE A 251 13.50 -33.96 14.84
CA ILE A 251 14.61 -33.30 15.52
C ILE A 251 14.38 -33.19 17.03
N SER A 252 13.14 -32.95 17.48
CA SER A 252 12.84 -32.89 18.92
C SER A 252 12.87 -34.26 19.61
N THR A 253 12.68 -35.35 18.87
CA THR A 253 12.78 -36.74 19.40
C THR A 253 14.22 -37.24 19.47
N THR A 254 15.13 -36.73 18.66
CA THR A 254 16.55 -37.06 18.72
C THR A 254 17.28 -36.31 19.82
N LEU A 255 16.93 -35.05 20.09
CA LEU A 255 17.53 -34.25 21.17
C LEU A 255 17.16 -34.77 22.58
N ASN A 256 15.96 -35.31 22.77
CA ASN A 256 15.55 -35.90 24.04
C ASN A 256 16.11 -37.32 24.30
N ARG A 257 16.87 -37.89 23.36
CA ARG A 257 17.46 -39.22 23.50
C ARG A 257 18.95 -39.17 23.86
N GLU A 258 19.61 -38.00 23.67
CA GLU A 258 21.01 -37.75 24.05
C GLU A 258 21.21 -37.20 25.47
N GLU A 259 20.14 -36.76 26.14
CA GLU A 259 20.18 -36.33 27.55
C GLU A 259 19.87 -37.46 28.55
N SER A 260 19.74 -38.71 28.10
CA SER A 260 19.43 -39.89 28.95
C SER A 260 20.44 -41.03 28.82
N LEU A 261 21.73 -40.70 28.69
CA LEU A 261 22.83 -41.67 28.79
C LEU A 261 23.95 -41.13 29.67
#